data_d2caee1c6e72e766c41befceb85ad6b0
#
_entry.id   d2caee1c6e72e766c41befceb85ad6b0
#
_cell.length_a   1.000
_cell.length_b   1.000
_cell.length_c   1.000
_cell.angle_alpha   90.00
_cell.angle_beta   90.00
_cell.angle_gamma   90.00
#
_symmetry.space_group_name_H-M   'P 1'
#
loop_
_entity.id
_entity.type
_entity.pdbx_description
1 polymer ?
#
loop_
_entity_poly.entity_id
_entity_poly.type
_entity_poly.pdbx_seq_one_letter_code
_entity_poly.pdbx_strand_id
1 'polypeptide(L)'
;MLEEAEDKAARAAAEGRLLRKGVIRCLPKPYNDNRQSLVIIETPYSSDVDTNTAYARASLLDSLRRGEAPIASHLLHTQVLDDMQPDERSLGIEAGLAWYRVATKCVVYTDRGISGGMKMGIDRAMQHDVKVEYRSIENRAAA
;
A
#
# COMPACT_ATOMS: atom_id res chain seq x y z
N MET A 1 -26.58 2.75 37.62
CA MET A 1 -27.02 4.10 37.19
C MET A 1 -25.86 5.11 37.21
N LEU A 2 -25.19 5.32 38.35
CA LEU A 2 -24.02 6.23 38.41
C LEU A 2 -22.82 5.69 37.62
N GLU A 3 -22.55 4.40 37.69
CA GLU A 3 -21.45 3.73 36.99
C GLU A 3 -21.62 3.75 35.45
N GLU A 4 -22.84 3.61 34.94
CA GLU A 4 -23.15 3.72 33.51
C GLU A 4 -23.00 5.16 32.99
N ALA A 5 -23.29 6.15 33.81
CA ALA A 5 -23.12 7.55 33.45
C ALA A 5 -21.63 7.95 33.39
N GLU A 6 -20.81 7.41 34.31
CA GLU A 6 -19.36 7.62 34.32
C GLU A 6 -18.68 6.96 33.14
N ASP A 7 -19.08 5.73 32.77
CA ASP A 7 -18.53 5.01 31.61
C ASP A 7 -18.87 5.73 30.30
N LYS A 8 -20.11 6.25 30.19
CA LYS A 8 -20.53 7.03 29.02
C LYS A 8 -19.77 8.36 28.91
N ALA A 9 -19.52 9.02 30.04
CA ALA A 9 -18.72 10.25 30.07
C ALA A 9 -17.26 9.97 29.73
N ALA A 10 -16.68 8.87 30.21
CA ALA A 10 -15.33 8.44 29.91
C ALA A 10 -15.16 8.10 28.42
N ARG A 11 -16.11 7.43 27.80
CA ARG A 11 -16.11 7.14 26.36
C ARG A 11 -16.19 8.43 25.55
N ALA A 12 -17.09 9.33 25.87
CA ALA A 12 -17.21 10.61 25.19
C ALA A 12 -15.95 11.47 25.32
N ALA A 13 -15.29 11.44 26.49
CA ALA A 13 -14.02 12.11 26.71
C ALA A 13 -12.87 11.47 25.91
N ALA A 14 -12.85 10.14 25.77
CA ALA A 14 -11.88 9.41 24.97
C ALA A 14 -12.05 9.70 23.48
N GLU A 15 -13.28 9.72 22.97
CA GLU A 15 -13.61 10.10 21.60
C GLU A 15 -13.23 11.56 21.32
N GLY A 16 -13.54 12.47 22.22
CA GLY A 16 -13.15 13.88 22.12
C GLY A 16 -11.63 14.07 22.17
N ARG A 17 -10.90 13.19 22.86
CA ARG A 17 -9.44 13.19 22.92
C ARG A 17 -8.81 12.67 21.64
N LEU A 18 -9.38 11.63 21.04
CA LEU A 18 -8.99 11.12 19.73
C LEU A 18 -9.20 12.16 18.64
N LEU A 19 -10.34 12.85 18.66
CA LEU A 19 -10.64 13.96 17.75
C LEU A 19 -9.64 15.13 17.91
N ARG A 20 -9.28 15.46 19.14
CA ARG A 20 -8.30 16.54 19.44
C ARG A 20 -6.87 16.18 19.03
N LYS A 21 -6.50 14.92 19.08
CA LYS A 21 -5.17 14.45 18.61
C LYS A 21 -5.04 14.39 17.09
N GLY A 22 -6.05 14.78 16.33
CA GLY A 22 -6.00 14.93 14.89
C GLY A 22 -6.08 13.61 14.10
N VAL A 23 -6.21 12.45 14.77
CA VAL A 23 -6.29 11.16 14.10
C VAL A 23 -7.50 11.08 13.16
N ILE A 24 -8.64 11.66 13.59
CA ILE A 24 -9.86 11.70 12.76
C ILE A 24 -9.94 13.00 11.94
N ARG A 25 -9.23 14.06 12.35
CA ARG A 25 -9.17 15.32 11.59
C ARG A 25 -8.45 15.21 10.26
N CYS A 26 -7.66 14.16 10.07
CA CYS A 26 -6.99 13.90 8.80
C CYS A 26 -7.95 13.36 7.73
N LEU A 27 -9.15 12.96 8.11
CA LEU A 27 -10.18 12.55 7.14
C LEU A 27 -10.79 13.77 6.49
N PRO A 28 -10.78 13.86 5.17
CA PRO A 28 -11.42 14.96 4.46
C PRO A 28 -12.93 14.96 4.74
N LYS A 29 -13.52 16.14 4.86
CA LYS A 29 -14.97 16.31 5.05
C LYS A 29 -15.61 16.90 3.78
N PRO A 30 -16.61 16.27 3.23
CA PRO A 30 -17.16 14.94 3.56
C PRO A 30 -16.18 13.85 3.15
N TYR A 31 -16.21 12.73 3.85
CA TYR A 31 -15.43 11.54 3.46
C TYR A 31 -15.88 11.09 2.06
N ASN A 32 -14.92 10.91 1.18
CA ASN A 32 -15.18 10.56 -0.20
C ASN A 32 -14.17 9.50 -0.66
N ASP A 33 -14.61 8.28 -0.75
CA ASP A 33 -13.81 7.12 -1.17
C ASP A 33 -13.28 7.24 -2.62
N ASN A 34 -13.89 8.11 -3.43
CA ASN A 34 -13.49 8.28 -4.83
C ASN A 34 -12.32 9.25 -5.03
N ARG A 35 -11.78 9.83 -3.98
CA ARG A 35 -10.72 10.84 -4.10
C ARG A 35 -9.38 10.28 -4.52
N GLN A 36 -9.08 9.05 -4.11
CA GLN A 36 -7.78 8.45 -4.33
C GLN A 36 -7.92 7.15 -5.11
N SER A 37 -7.11 7.01 -6.13
CA SER A 37 -6.99 5.73 -6.85
C SER A 37 -6.32 4.71 -5.95
N LEU A 38 -6.91 3.52 -5.84
CA LEU A 38 -6.30 2.38 -5.16
C LEU A 38 -5.21 1.79 -6.06
N VAL A 39 -3.96 1.96 -5.66
CA VAL A 39 -2.80 1.60 -6.48
C VAL A 39 -2.05 0.45 -5.86
N ILE A 40 -1.75 -0.57 -6.66
CA ILE A 40 -0.78 -1.58 -6.29
C ILE A 40 0.56 -1.23 -6.93
N ILE A 41 1.58 -1.15 -6.10
CA ILE A 41 2.95 -0.85 -6.52
C ILE A 41 3.72 -2.13 -6.74
N GLU A 42 4.34 -2.24 -7.91
CA GLU A 42 5.25 -3.30 -8.27
C GLU A 42 6.68 -2.77 -8.36
N THR A 43 7.54 -3.32 -7.50
CA THR A 43 8.99 -3.09 -7.46
C THR A 43 9.71 -4.39 -7.12
N PRO A 44 11.01 -4.54 -7.42
CA PRO A 44 11.76 -5.73 -7.01
C PRO A 44 11.86 -5.85 -5.49
N TYR A 45 11.96 -7.07 -5.00
CA TYR A 45 12.17 -7.35 -3.58
C TYR A 45 13.37 -8.27 -3.32
N SER A 46 13.38 -9.46 -3.93
CA SER A 46 14.41 -10.47 -3.72
C SER A 46 15.78 -10.05 -4.29
N SER A 47 16.82 -10.77 -3.90
CA SER A 47 18.24 -10.60 -4.19
C SER A 47 18.95 -9.56 -3.32
N ASP A 48 18.71 -8.28 -3.45
CA ASP A 48 19.22 -7.23 -2.57
C ASP A 48 18.05 -6.59 -1.82
N VAL A 49 17.64 -7.22 -0.72
CA VAL A 49 16.43 -6.85 0.03
C VAL A 49 16.53 -5.43 0.59
N ASP A 50 17.69 -5.03 1.10
CA ASP A 50 17.84 -3.71 1.71
C ASP A 50 17.72 -2.58 0.67
N THR A 51 18.42 -2.70 -0.45
CA THR A 51 18.35 -1.74 -1.56
C THR A 51 16.96 -1.73 -2.18
N ASN A 52 16.37 -2.89 -2.42
CA ASN A 52 15.03 -3.02 -2.98
C ASN A 52 13.94 -2.46 -2.04
N THR A 53 14.09 -2.66 -0.74
CA THR A 53 13.17 -2.08 0.26
C THR A 53 13.24 -0.55 0.26
N ALA A 54 14.42 0.03 0.20
CA ALA A 54 14.60 1.48 0.11
C ALA A 54 13.96 2.04 -1.18
N TYR A 55 14.16 1.36 -2.29
CA TYR A 55 13.55 1.72 -3.58
C TYR A 55 12.02 1.61 -3.56
N ALA A 56 11.49 0.54 -3.00
CA ALA A 56 10.04 0.35 -2.85
C ALA A 56 9.41 1.43 -1.97
N ARG A 57 10.08 1.81 -0.88
CA ARG A 57 9.64 2.91 -0.01
C ARG A 57 9.62 4.25 -0.75
N ALA A 58 10.64 4.53 -1.56
CA ALA A 58 10.68 5.73 -2.38
C ALA A 58 9.57 5.75 -3.44
N SER A 59 9.28 4.61 -4.04
CA SER A 59 8.18 4.43 -4.99
C SER A 59 6.82 4.66 -4.32
N LEU A 60 6.65 4.12 -3.12
CA LEU A 60 5.44 4.31 -2.31
C LEU A 60 5.22 5.80 -1.99
N LEU A 61 6.27 6.50 -1.60
CA LEU A 61 6.23 7.94 -1.32
C LEU A 61 5.88 8.75 -2.57
N ASP A 62 6.45 8.40 -3.73
CA ASP A 62 6.14 9.05 -5.01
C ASP A 62 4.65 8.93 -5.35
N SER A 63 4.08 7.74 -5.19
CA SER A 63 2.65 7.49 -5.41
C SER A 63 1.77 8.29 -4.43
N LEU A 64 2.11 8.29 -3.14
CA LEU A 64 1.40 9.09 -2.13
C LEU A 64 1.40 10.59 -2.47
N ARG A 65 2.54 11.12 -2.90
CA ARG A 65 2.67 12.52 -3.30
C ARG A 65 1.87 12.89 -4.56
N ARG A 66 1.53 11.91 -5.37
CA ARG A 66 0.60 12.08 -6.50
C ARG A 66 -0.87 12.09 -6.08
N GLY A 67 -1.18 11.89 -4.80
CA GLY A 67 -2.55 11.83 -4.28
C GLY A 67 -3.21 10.47 -4.45
N GLU A 68 -2.44 9.43 -4.67
CA GLU A 68 -2.91 8.06 -4.80
C GLU A 68 -2.93 7.35 -3.44
N ALA A 69 -3.65 6.23 -3.34
CA ALA A 69 -3.65 5.34 -2.18
C ALA A 69 -2.90 4.04 -2.52
N PRO A 70 -1.56 4.02 -2.38
CA PRO A 70 -0.73 2.91 -2.80
C PRO A 70 -0.62 1.81 -1.74
N ILE A 71 -0.49 0.57 -2.21
CA ILE A 71 -0.08 -0.59 -1.43
C ILE A 71 1.13 -1.25 -2.12
N ALA A 72 2.13 -1.60 -1.33
CA ALA A 72 3.25 -2.44 -1.72
C ALA A 72 3.22 -3.71 -0.85
N SER A 73 2.58 -4.77 -1.34
CA SER A 73 2.35 -6.00 -0.58
C SER A 73 3.65 -6.68 -0.13
N HIS A 74 4.70 -6.61 -0.94
CA HIS A 74 6.02 -7.14 -0.62
C HIS A 74 6.75 -6.40 0.51
N LEU A 75 6.31 -5.20 0.88
CA LEU A 75 6.77 -4.51 2.09
C LEU A 75 5.94 -4.85 3.33
N LEU A 76 4.72 -5.33 3.12
CA LEU A 76 3.77 -5.59 4.19
C LEU A 76 3.88 -7.04 4.70
N HIS A 77 3.69 -8.01 3.83
CA HIS A 77 3.61 -9.42 4.20
C HIS A 77 4.96 -9.99 4.63
N THR A 78 6.05 -9.49 4.09
CA THR A 78 7.42 -9.88 4.47
C THR A 78 7.83 -9.48 5.88
N GLN A 79 7.04 -8.65 6.56
CA GLN A 79 7.23 -8.35 7.97
C GLN A 79 6.83 -9.49 8.91
N VAL A 80 5.99 -10.40 8.45
CA VAL A 80 5.41 -11.49 9.26
C VAL A 80 5.61 -12.86 8.64
N LEU A 81 6.05 -12.94 7.38
CA LEU A 81 6.32 -14.17 6.66
C LEU A 81 7.81 -14.25 6.30
N ASP A 82 8.37 -15.46 6.34
CA ASP A 82 9.72 -15.73 5.88
C ASP A 82 9.73 -16.01 4.36
N ASP A 83 10.22 -15.05 3.58
CA ASP A 83 10.28 -15.15 2.12
C ASP A 83 11.25 -16.27 1.62
N MET A 84 12.10 -16.79 2.51
CA MET A 84 12.98 -17.91 2.22
C MET A 84 12.27 -19.28 2.34
N GLN A 85 11.11 -19.33 2.99
CA GLN A 85 10.28 -20.52 3.08
C GLN A 85 9.29 -20.55 1.92
N PRO A 86 9.31 -21.60 1.05
CA PRO A 86 8.50 -21.61 -0.17
C PRO A 86 6.98 -21.50 0.06
N ASP A 87 6.47 -22.10 1.13
CA ASP A 87 5.06 -22.05 1.50
C ASP A 87 4.65 -20.66 2.03
N GLU A 88 5.48 -20.03 2.86
CA GLU A 88 5.24 -18.67 3.35
C GLU A 88 5.36 -17.64 2.22
N ARG A 89 6.35 -17.79 1.37
CA ARG A 89 6.50 -16.97 0.16
C ARG A 89 5.28 -17.07 -0.74
N SER A 90 4.78 -18.28 -0.99
CA SER A 90 3.58 -18.50 -1.80
C SER A 90 2.35 -17.86 -1.18
N LEU A 91 2.17 -18.00 0.14
CA LEU A 91 1.09 -17.37 0.88
C LEU A 91 1.12 -15.85 0.75
N GLY A 92 2.28 -15.22 0.92
CA GLY A 92 2.46 -13.78 0.80
C GLY A 92 2.19 -13.27 -0.62
N ILE A 93 2.66 -13.98 -1.64
CA ILE A 93 2.43 -13.63 -3.04
C ILE A 93 0.93 -13.69 -3.36
N GLU A 94 0.24 -14.78 -3.03
CA GLU A 94 -1.19 -14.93 -3.30
C GLU A 94 -2.03 -13.89 -2.54
N ALA A 95 -1.69 -13.59 -1.30
CA ALA A 95 -2.35 -12.53 -0.54
C ALA A 95 -2.18 -11.15 -1.20
N GLY A 96 -0.98 -10.84 -1.68
CA GLY A 96 -0.71 -9.60 -2.42
C GLY A 96 -1.49 -9.52 -3.73
N LEU A 97 -1.48 -10.60 -4.50
CA LEU A 97 -2.18 -10.68 -5.79
C LEU A 97 -3.71 -10.58 -5.64
N ALA A 98 -4.26 -10.98 -4.50
CA ALA A 98 -5.69 -10.87 -4.23
C ALA A 98 -6.20 -9.41 -4.24
N TRP A 99 -5.35 -8.44 -3.93
CA TRP A 99 -5.72 -7.02 -3.93
C TRP A 99 -6.03 -6.46 -5.32
N TYR A 100 -5.58 -7.12 -6.40
CA TYR A 100 -5.91 -6.71 -7.77
C TYR A 100 -7.40 -6.75 -8.08
N ARG A 101 -8.20 -7.46 -7.29
CA ARG A 101 -9.67 -7.47 -7.43
C ARG A 101 -10.32 -6.11 -7.16
N VAL A 102 -9.67 -5.26 -6.41
CA VAL A 102 -10.20 -3.95 -6.02
C VAL A 102 -9.31 -2.79 -6.46
N ALA A 103 -8.13 -3.06 -7.00
CA ALA A 103 -7.20 -2.04 -7.45
C ALA A 103 -7.75 -1.26 -8.64
N THR A 104 -7.52 0.05 -8.65
CA THR A 104 -7.81 0.91 -9.80
C THR A 104 -6.70 0.82 -10.84
N LYS A 105 -5.45 0.70 -10.41
CA LYS A 105 -4.29 0.53 -11.28
C LYS A 105 -3.14 -0.20 -10.60
N CYS A 106 -2.30 -0.78 -11.44
CA CYS A 106 -1.01 -1.35 -11.12
C CYS A 106 0.08 -0.39 -11.59
N VAL A 107 0.92 0.07 -10.69
CA VAL A 107 2.03 0.96 -11.04
C VAL A 107 3.35 0.21 -10.90
N VAL A 108 4.05 0.11 -12.02
CA VAL A 108 5.32 -0.61 -12.13
C VAL A 108 6.45 0.41 -12.19
N TYR A 109 7.30 0.43 -11.17
CA TYR A 109 8.49 1.28 -11.15
C TYR A 109 9.67 0.51 -11.77
N THR A 110 10.25 1.06 -12.82
CA THR A 110 11.12 0.34 -13.74
C THR A 110 12.61 0.60 -13.57
N ASP A 111 13.03 1.50 -12.68
CA ASP A 111 14.44 1.90 -12.54
C ASP A 111 15.37 0.74 -12.18
N ARG A 112 14.86 -0.31 -11.59
CA ARG A 112 15.58 -1.53 -11.20
C ARG A 112 15.24 -2.75 -12.06
N GLY A 113 14.60 -2.53 -13.22
CA GLY A 113 14.13 -3.62 -14.08
C GLY A 113 12.83 -4.26 -13.57
N ILE A 114 12.39 -5.30 -14.25
CA ILE A 114 11.16 -6.04 -13.96
C ILE A 114 11.52 -7.46 -13.53
N SER A 115 11.29 -7.75 -12.25
CA SER A 115 11.53 -9.09 -11.68
C SER A 115 10.41 -10.08 -12.02
N GLY A 116 10.65 -11.37 -11.74
CA GLY A 116 9.62 -12.40 -11.89
C GLY A 116 8.37 -12.15 -11.06
N GLY A 117 8.53 -11.67 -9.82
CA GLY A 117 7.42 -11.29 -8.96
C GLY A 117 6.60 -10.12 -9.52
N MET A 118 7.26 -9.12 -10.08
CA MET A 118 6.60 -8.00 -10.74
C MET A 118 5.79 -8.45 -11.97
N LYS A 119 6.31 -9.40 -12.75
CA LYS A 119 5.57 -9.99 -13.90
C LYS A 119 4.29 -10.67 -13.44
N MET A 120 4.32 -11.39 -12.33
CA MET A 120 3.12 -12.01 -11.76
C MET A 120 2.06 -10.96 -11.39
N GLY A 121 2.46 -9.84 -10.81
CA GLY A 121 1.57 -8.72 -10.52
C GLY A 121 0.98 -8.09 -11.78
N ILE A 122 1.80 -7.85 -12.81
CA ILE A 122 1.36 -7.32 -14.10
C ILE A 122 0.35 -8.26 -14.76
N ASP A 123 0.63 -9.56 -14.79
CA ASP A 123 -0.27 -10.56 -15.36
C ASP A 123 -1.61 -10.61 -14.60
N ARG A 124 -1.56 -10.54 -13.27
CA ARG A 124 -2.78 -10.49 -12.45
C ARG A 124 -3.59 -9.21 -12.69
N ALA A 125 -2.93 -8.07 -12.83
CA ALA A 125 -3.58 -6.82 -13.20
C ALA A 125 -4.33 -6.96 -14.54
N MET A 126 -3.69 -7.54 -15.53
CA MET A 126 -4.32 -7.79 -16.84
C MET A 126 -5.52 -8.74 -16.75
N GLN A 127 -5.44 -9.78 -15.93
CA GLN A 127 -6.55 -10.72 -15.71
C GLN A 127 -7.79 -10.04 -15.08
N HIS A 128 -7.59 -8.98 -14.32
CA HIS A 128 -8.67 -8.23 -13.67
C HIS A 128 -9.02 -6.92 -14.40
N ASP A 129 -8.53 -6.72 -15.62
CA ASP A 129 -8.71 -5.48 -16.38
C ASP A 129 -8.23 -4.22 -15.63
N VAL A 130 -7.23 -4.38 -14.78
CA VAL A 130 -6.60 -3.29 -14.04
C VAL A 130 -5.58 -2.61 -14.94
N LYS A 131 -5.67 -1.29 -15.07
CA LYS A 131 -4.72 -0.50 -15.84
C LYS A 131 -3.31 -0.63 -15.32
N VAL A 132 -2.36 -0.95 -16.19
CA VAL A 132 -0.92 -0.99 -15.86
C VAL A 132 -0.26 0.29 -16.31
N GLU A 133 0.47 0.94 -15.40
CA GLU A 133 1.21 2.17 -15.64
C GLU A 133 2.67 1.97 -15.26
N TYR A 134 3.58 2.39 -16.13
CA TYR A 134 5.03 2.31 -15.90
C TYR A 134 5.59 3.66 -15.47
N ARG A 135 6.41 3.67 -14.42
CA ARG A 135 7.03 4.89 -13.88
C ARG A 135 8.51 4.71 -13.60
N SER A 136 9.20 5.85 -13.58
CA SER A 136 10.57 5.97 -13.10
C SER A 136 10.66 7.08 -12.07
N ILE A 137 11.40 6.84 -10.98
CA ILE A 137 11.70 7.88 -9.97
C ILE A 137 12.95 8.66 -10.40
N GLU A 138 13.95 7.95 -10.92
CA GLU A 138 15.27 8.51 -11.23
C GLU A 138 15.24 9.43 -12.44
N ASN A 139 14.50 9.07 -13.49
CA ASN A 139 14.38 9.89 -14.70
C ASN A 139 13.52 11.15 -14.53
N ARG A 140 12.82 11.29 -13.41
CA ARG A 140 12.01 12.48 -13.11
C ARG A 140 12.88 13.70 -12.81
N ALA A 141 14.10 13.50 -12.35
CA ALA A 141 15.06 14.56 -12.08
C ALA A 141 15.69 15.17 -13.36
N ALA A 142 15.54 14.50 -14.50
CA ALA A 142 16.07 14.93 -15.79
C ALA A 142 15.03 15.68 -16.68
N ALA A 143 13.80 15.72 -16.24
CA ALA A 143 12.72 16.45 -16.88
C ALA A 143 12.43 17.78 -16.17
#